data_396a3bd35813278df9090fcc7695f446
#
_entry.id   396a3bd35813278df9090fcc7695f446
#
_cell.length_a   1.000
_cell.length_b   1.000
_cell.length_c   1.000
_cell.angle_alpha   90.00
_cell.angle_beta   90.00
_cell.angle_gamma   90.00
#
_symmetry.space_group_name_H-M   'P 1'
#
loop_
_entity.id
_entity.type
_entity.pdbx_description
1 polymer ?
#
loop_
_entity_poly.entity_id
_entity_poly.type
_entity_poly.pdbx_seq_one_letter_code
_entity_poly.pdbx_strand_id
1 'polypeptide(L)'
;NWRTSMLEDKVGTMTFQETSKPIDSGKYGLPAMETHTVGSGKLLGHNVQSQAAFTAHMRPDGSWVGHCYAGVVMCAEGVATYKCDGVGNMTEAGGVSFRGGAIFETTSEALSELNGKYYVFTYEADAEGKSVWELYPWV
;
A
#
# COMPACT_ATOMS: atom_id res chain seq x y z
N ASN A 1 -15.46 22.45 5.62
CA ASN A 1 -16.00 21.87 6.82
C ASN A 1 -14.99 20.89 7.44
N TRP A 2 -15.20 20.46 8.66
CA TRP A 2 -14.21 19.60 9.35
C TRP A 2 -13.92 18.29 8.61
N ARG A 3 -14.87 17.74 7.87
CA ARG A 3 -14.68 16.49 7.13
C ARG A 3 -13.68 16.64 5.98
N THR A 4 -13.71 17.78 5.30
CA THR A 4 -12.80 18.03 4.18
C THR A 4 -11.39 18.36 4.66
N SER A 5 -11.21 18.74 5.94
CA SER A 5 -9.90 19.03 6.51
C SER A 5 -9.22 17.81 7.14
N MET A 6 -9.87 16.62 7.13
CA MET A 6 -9.28 15.41 7.73
C MET A 6 -8.14 14.84 6.89
N LEU A 7 -8.17 15.03 5.59
CA LEU A 7 -7.09 14.60 4.70
C LEU A 7 -6.47 15.80 4.03
N GLU A 8 -5.15 15.80 3.95
CA GLU A 8 -4.41 16.77 3.15
C GLU A 8 -4.30 16.27 1.71
N ASP A 9 -3.71 17.10 0.85
CA ASP A 9 -3.49 16.75 -0.55
C ASP A 9 -2.55 15.54 -0.64
N LYS A 10 -2.70 14.82 -1.74
CA LYS A 10 -1.89 13.64 -2.02
C LYS A 10 -0.39 13.97 -1.95
N VAL A 11 0.36 13.15 -1.22
CA VAL A 11 1.81 13.32 -1.06
C VAL A 11 2.62 12.26 -1.79
N GLY A 12 1.97 11.23 -2.32
CA GLY A 12 2.68 10.18 -3.04
C GLY A 12 1.82 9.47 -4.05
N THR A 13 2.44 9.09 -5.16
CA THR A 13 1.87 8.19 -6.17
C THR A 13 2.98 7.25 -6.62
N MET A 14 2.75 5.96 -6.49
CA MET A 14 3.70 4.94 -6.93
C MET A 14 2.98 3.90 -7.77
N THR A 15 3.68 3.40 -8.79
CA THR A 15 3.17 2.33 -9.64
C THR A 15 4.05 1.10 -9.46
N PHE A 16 3.42 -0.07 -9.45
CA PHE A 16 4.11 -1.33 -9.17
C PHE A 16 3.75 -2.40 -10.18
N GLN A 17 4.63 -3.39 -10.24
CA GLN A 17 4.32 -4.70 -10.79
C GLN A 17 4.23 -5.67 -9.64
N GLU A 18 3.12 -6.41 -9.57
CA GLU A 18 2.87 -7.44 -8.57
C GLU A 18 3.21 -8.82 -9.10
N THR A 19 3.71 -9.67 -8.20
CA THR A 19 3.74 -11.13 -8.38
C THR A 19 3.14 -11.76 -7.14
N SER A 20 2.22 -12.72 -7.32
CA SER A 20 1.50 -13.32 -6.20
C SER A 20 1.57 -14.83 -6.25
N LYS A 21 1.52 -15.45 -5.08
CA LYS A 21 1.44 -16.91 -4.95
C LYS A 21 0.52 -17.27 -3.79
N PRO A 22 -0.16 -18.40 -3.86
CA PRO A 22 -0.91 -18.91 -2.71
C PRO A 22 0.03 -19.25 -1.56
N ILE A 23 -0.42 -18.98 -0.36
CA ILE A 23 0.22 -19.44 0.88
C ILE A 23 -0.73 -20.39 1.59
N ASP A 24 -0.56 -20.63 2.87
CA ASP A 24 -1.46 -21.49 3.62
C ASP A 24 -2.93 -21.12 3.38
N SER A 25 -3.78 -22.14 3.40
CA SER A 25 -5.22 -21.91 3.28
C SER A 25 -5.67 -20.93 4.36
N GLY A 26 -6.43 -19.94 3.96
CA GLY A 26 -7.08 -19.05 4.89
C GLY A 26 -8.17 -19.79 5.67
N LYS A 27 -8.83 -19.07 6.56
CA LYS A 27 -9.97 -19.59 7.29
C LYS A 27 -11.11 -19.92 6.31
N TYR A 28 -11.96 -20.83 6.69
CA TYR A 28 -13.16 -21.19 5.93
C TYR A 28 -12.89 -21.83 4.56
N GLY A 29 -11.67 -22.35 4.35
CA GLY A 29 -11.30 -22.93 3.05
C GLY A 29 -11.12 -21.89 1.94
N LEU A 30 -10.96 -20.62 2.28
CA LEU A 30 -10.79 -19.54 1.34
C LEU A 30 -9.30 -19.24 1.11
N PRO A 31 -8.94 -18.66 -0.04
CA PRO A 31 -7.53 -18.45 -0.37
C PRO A 31 -6.85 -17.41 0.50
N ALA A 32 -5.56 -17.61 0.72
CA ALA A 32 -4.65 -16.62 1.22
C ALA A 32 -3.48 -16.50 0.25
N MET A 33 -3.03 -15.27 0.00
CA MET A 33 -2.02 -14.97 -1.01
C MET A 33 -0.88 -14.16 -0.40
N GLU A 34 0.33 -14.39 -0.88
CA GLU A 34 1.46 -13.50 -0.65
C GLU A 34 1.76 -12.78 -1.95
N THR A 35 1.90 -11.45 -1.86
CA THR A 35 2.15 -10.60 -3.02
C THR A 35 3.43 -9.81 -2.81
N HIS A 36 4.27 -9.77 -3.83
CA HIS A 36 5.48 -8.97 -3.86
C HIS A 36 5.30 -7.86 -4.89
N THR A 37 5.68 -6.65 -4.52
CA THR A 37 5.58 -5.47 -5.38
C THR A 37 6.94 -4.85 -5.58
N VAL A 38 7.19 -4.42 -6.82
CA VAL A 38 8.39 -3.67 -7.18
C VAL A 38 7.93 -2.51 -8.06
N GLY A 39 8.34 -1.31 -7.73
CA GLY A 39 7.92 -0.16 -8.51
C GLY A 39 8.60 1.13 -8.13
N SER A 40 8.03 2.22 -8.60
CA SER A 40 8.60 3.55 -8.46
C SER A 40 7.51 4.61 -8.56
N GLY A 41 7.87 5.82 -8.20
CA GLY A 41 6.98 6.96 -8.30
C GLY A 41 7.54 8.18 -7.59
N LYS A 42 6.64 8.94 -6.98
CA LYS A 42 7.00 10.14 -6.21
C LYS A 42 6.42 10.08 -4.81
N LEU A 43 7.21 10.54 -3.85
CA LEU A 43 6.80 10.67 -2.45
C LEU A 43 7.43 11.93 -1.88
N LEU A 44 6.60 12.85 -1.35
CA LEU A 44 7.05 14.15 -0.83
C LEU A 44 7.89 14.93 -1.85
N GLY A 45 7.56 14.80 -3.14
CA GLY A 45 8.31 15.45 -4.21
C GLY A 45 9.59 14.76 -4.65
N HIS A 46 10.02 13.69 -3.95
CA HIS A 46 11.20 12.92 -4.31
C HIS A 46 10.85 11.78 -5.27
N ASN A 47 11.72 11.52 -6.24
CA ASN A 47 11.64 10.31 -7.03
C ASN A 47 12.07 9.12 -6.17
N VAL A 48 11.22 8.12 -6.08
CA VAL A 48 11.45 6.97 -5.20
C VAL A 48 11.29 5.66 -5.94
N GLN A 49 11.94 4.63 -5.39
CA GLN A 49 11.70 3.24 -5.71
C GLN A 49 11.12 2.57 -4.47
N SER A 50 10.28 1.59 -4.65
CA SER A 50 9.68 0.87 -3.53
C SER A 50 9.55 -0.61 -3.82
N GLN A 51 9.76 -1.40 -2.79
CA GLN A 51 9.52 -2.83 -2.78
C GLN A 51 8.77 -3.19 -1.51
N ALA A 52 7.86 -4.15 -1.63
CA ALA A 52 7.12 -4.61 -0.48
C ALA A 52 6.68 -6.06 -0.67
N ALA A 53 6.41 -6.71 0.45
CA ALA A 53 5.72 -7.99 0.48
C ALA A 53 4.52 -7.85 1.40
N PHE A 54 3.37 -8.31 0.95
CA PHE A 54 2.19 -8.32 1.79
C PHE A 54 1.43 -9.63 1.64
N THR A 55 0.65 -9.95 2.67
CA THR A 55 -0.25 -11.10 2.64
C THR A 55 -1.68 -10.62 2.68
N ALA A 56 -2.56 -11.33 2.01
CA ALA A 56 -3.98 -11.05 2.05
C ALA A 56 -4.74 -12.35 2.12
N HIS A 57 -5.84 -12.35 2.87
CA HIS A 57 -6.72 -13.51 2.96
C HIS A 57 -8.15 -13.10 2.63
N MET A 58 -8.84 -13.98 1.93
CA MET A 58 -10.24 -13.75 1.57
C MET A 58 -11.14 -14.05 2.76
N ARG A 59 -12.16 -13.24 2.90
CA ARG A 59 -13.20 -13.39 3.92
C ARG A 59 -14.46 -13.99 3.30
N PRO A 60 -15.38 -14.51 4.14
CA PRO A 60 -16.61 -15.12 3.62
C PRO A 60 -17.48 -14.19 2.76
N ASP A 61 -17.38 -12.88 2.94
CA ASP A 61 -18.13 -11.93 2.11
C ASP A 61 -17.46 -11.64 0.76
N GLY A 62 -16.31 -12.29 0.48
CA GLY A 62 -15.57 -12.10 -0.76
C GLY A 62 -14.55 -10.97 -0.71
N SER A 63 -14.49 -10.20 0.38
CA SER A 63 -13.47 -9.17 0.55
C SER A 63 -12.14 -9.79 0.96
N TRP A 64 -11.06 -9.01 0.82
CA TRP A 64 -9.71 -9.38 1.23
C TRP A 64 -9.26 -8.48 2.37
N VAL A 65 -8.53 -9.05 3.33
CA VAL A 65 -7.82 -8.26 4.34
C VAL A 65 -6.34 -8.44 4.10
N GLY A 66 -5.64 -7.32 3.89
CA GLY A 66 -4.22 -7.32 3.56
C GLY A 66 -3.37 -6.70 4.67
N HIS A 67 -2.16 -7.24 4.84
CA HIS A 67 -1.18 -6.75 5.80
C HIS A 67 0.18 -6.69 5.15
N CYS A 68 0.83 -5.52 5.20
CA CYS A 68 2.19 -5.32 4.73
C CYS A 68 3.06 -4.94 5.93
N TYR A 69 3.98 -5.82 6.29
CA TYR A 69 4.92 -5.58 7.40
C TYR A 69 6.35 -5.31 6.92
N ALA A 70 6.56 -5.36 5.61
CA ALA A 70 7.90 -5.26 5.04
C ALA A 70 7.86 -4.43 3.75
N GLY A 71 7.68 -3.12 3.91
CA GLY A 71 7.77 -2.19 2.80
C GLY A 71 8.99 -1.29 2.95
N VAL A 72 9.63 -0.97 1.82
CA VAL A 72 10.80 -0.11 1.75
C VAL A 72 10.62 0.90 0.64
N VAL A 73 10.93 2.15 0.94
CA VAL A 73 11.01 3.24 -0.04
C VAL A 73 12.42 3.77 -0.04
N MET A 74 12.99 3.93 -1.22
CA MET A 74 14.36 4.41 -1.40
C MET A 74 14.38 5.61 -2.34
N CYS A 75 15.13 6.63 -1.97
CA CYS A 75 15.43 7.74 -2.84
C CYS A 75 16.90 8.12 -2.70
N ALA A 76 17.37 9.10 -3.49
CA ALA A 76 18.77 9.53 -3.46
C ALA A 76 19.19 10.03 -2.06
N GLU A 77 18.26 10.54 -1.26
CA GLU A 77 18.51 11.17 0.03
C GLU A 77 18.32 10.22 1.21
N GLY A 78 17.86 8.99 0.98
CA GLY A 78 17.69 8.05 2.09
C GLY A 78 16.64 6.99 1.88
N VAL A 79 16.30 6.31 2.96
CA VAL A 79 15.42 5.15 2.98
C VAL A 79 14.35 5.32 4.05
N ALA A 80 13.14 4.88 3.76
CA ALA A 80 12.08 4.74 4.74
C ALA A 80 11.52 3.32 4.67
N THR A 81 11.00 2.83 5.78
CA THR A 81 10.25 1.59 5.83
C THR A 81 8.79 1.90 6.09
N TYR A 82 7.91 0.97 5.73
CA TYR A 82 6.50 1.16 6.01
C TYR A 82 5.79 -0.14 6.33
N LYS A 83 4.72 0.01 7.07
CA LYS A 83 3.74 -1.04 7.36
C LYS A 83 2.39 -0.51 6.98
N CYS A 84 1.54 -1.37 6.46
CA CYS A 84 0.18 -0.97 6.11
C CYS A 84 -0.77 -2.14 6.22
N ASP A 85 -2.04 -1.84 6.31
CA ASP A 85 -3.09 -2.83 6.17
C ASP A 85 -4.32 -2.18 5.54
N GLY A 86 -5.20 -3.02 5.06
CA GLY A 86 -6.39 -2.52 4.39
C GLY A 86 -7.36 -3.62 4.00
N VAL A 87 -8.46 -3.19 3.44
CA VAL A 87 -9.52 -4.07 2.96
C VAL A 87 -9.62 -3.90 1.44
N GLY A 88 -9.68 -5.03 0.74
CA GLY A 88 -9.77 -5.06 -0.71
C GLY A 88 -11.05 -5.72 -1.19
N ASN A 89 -11.53 -5.24 -2.32
CA ASN A 89 -12.69 -5.81 -3.01
C ASN A 89 -12.33 -6.07 -4.45
N MET A 90 -12.80 -7.20 -5.00
CA MET A 90 -12.58 -7.52 -6.40
C MET A 90 -13.32 -6.53 -7.28
N THR A 91 -12.69 -6.16 -8.38
CA THR A 91 -13.32 -5.30 -9.40
C THR A 91 -13.95 -6.16 -10.49
N GLU A 92 -14.86 -5.58 -11.26
CA GLU A 92 -15.50 -6.27 -12.38
C GLU A 92 -14.49 -6.71 -13.44
N ALA A 93 -13.39 -5.97 -13.58
CA ALA A 93 -12.34 -6.28 -14.56
C ALA A 93 -11.36 -7.35 -14.08
N GLY A 94 -11.56 -7.95 -12.91
CA GLY A 94 -10.70 -9.01 -12.38
C GLY A 94 -9.51 -8.52 -11.59
N GLY A 95 -9.45 -7.24 -11.26
CA GLY A 95 -8.44 -6.68 -10.38
C GLY A 95 -8.94 -6.58 -8.94
N VAL A 96 -8.23 -5.82 -8.11
CA VAL A 96 -8.59 -5.60 -6.72
C VAL A 96 -8.40 -4.13 -6.35
N SER A 97 -9.32 -3.61 -5.55
CA SER A 97 -9.28 -2.25 -5.04
C SER A 97 -9.14 -2.29 -3.53
N PHE A 98 -8.01 -1.82 -3.01
CA PHE A 98 -7.76 -1.74 -1.56
C PHE A 98 -7.88 -0.32 -1.05
N ARG A 99 -8.37 -0.22 0.18
CA ARG A 99 -8.40 1.02 0.97
C ARG A 99 -7.81 0.71 2.34
N GLY A 100 -6.91 1.55 2.81
CA GLY A 100 -6.28 1.29 4.10
C GLY A 100 -5.41 2.43 4.57
N GLY A 101 -4.53 2.11 5.51
CA GLY A 101 -3.61 3.06 6.10
C GLY A 101 -2.18 2.53 6.20
N ALA A 102 -1.24 3.46 6.27
CA ALA A 102 0.18 3.16 6.29
C ALA A 102 0.90 4.00 7.34
N ILE A 103 1.92 3.39 7.95
CA ILE A 103 2.81 4.02 8.93
C ILE A 103 4.22 3.89 8.39
N PHE A 104 4.93 5.02 8.34
CA PHE A 104 6.31 5.07 7.85
C PHE A 104 7.27 5.37 8.99
N GLU A 105 8.50 4.87 8.86
CA GLU A 105 9.60 5.21 9.73
C GLU A 105 10.85 5.51 8.90
N THR A 106 11.58 6.56 9.27
CA THR A 106 12.80 6.91 8.58
C THR A 106 13.75 7.65 9.52
N THR A 107 15.05 7.47 9.30
CA THR A 107 16.09 8.32 9.89
C THR A 107 16.60 9.36 8.89
N SER A 108 16.10 9.33 7.65
CA SER A 108 16.47 10.30 6.63
C SER A 108 15.85 11.66 6.93
N GLU A 109 16.66 12.70 6.98
CA GLU A 109 16.18 14.05 7.19
C GLU A 109 15.24 14.49 6.07
N ALA A 110 15.57 14.15 4.82
CA ALA A 110 14.78 14.51 3.65
C ALA A 110 13.37 13.88 3.68
N LEU A 111 13.21 12.74 4.34
CA LEU A 111 11.93 12.02 4.43
C LEU A 111 11.30 12.14 5.82
N SER A 112 11.84 12.97 6.69
CA SER A 112 11.45 13.04 8.11
C SER A 112 9.99 13.42 8.33
N GLU A 113 9.37 14.07 7.37
CA GLU A 113 7.94 14.40 7.40
C GLU A 113 7.04 13.16 7.50
N LEU A 114 7.55 11.99 7.08
CA LEU A 114 6.79 10.74 7.17
C LEU A 114 6.60 10.25 8.60
N ASN A 115 7.50 10.64 9.51
CA ASN A 115 7.45 10.18 10.90
C ASN A 115 6.32 10.85 11.67
N GLY A 116 5.66 10.07 12.53
CA GLY A 116 4.64 10.60 13.43
C GLY A 116 3.31 10.91 12.76
N LYS A 117 3.09 10.46 11.55
CA LYS A 117 1.85 10.68 10.80
C LYS A 117 1.23 9.36 10.38
N TYR A 118 -0.08 9.38 10.23
CA TYR A 118 -0.81 8.28 9.62
C TYR A 118 -1.23 8.69 8.21
N TYR A 119 -1.03 7.78 7.25
CA TYR A 119 -1.42 8.02 5.87
C TYR A 119 -2.54 7.07 5.50
N VAL A 120 -3.56 7.58 4.83
CA VAL A 120 -4.55 6.72 4.20
C VAL A 120 -4.19 6.55 2.74
N PHE A 121 -4.58 5.43 2.15
CA PHE A 121 -4.22 5.15 0.77
C PHE A 121 -5.36 4.54 -0.03
N THR A 122 -5.24 4.71 -1.34
CA THR A 122 -5.92 3.88 -2.32
C THR A 122 -4.88 3.03 -3.03
N TYR A 123 -5.20 1.78 -3.27
CA TYR A 123 -4.33 0.86 -4.00
C TYR A 123 -5.18 0.09 -4.98
N GLU A 124 -4.94 0.30 -6.28
CA GLU A 124 -5.71 -0.32 -7.35
C GLU A 124 -4.78 -1.21 -8.16
N ALA A 125 -5.10 -2.50 -8.23
CA ALA A 125 -4.35 -3.46 -9.02
C ALA A 125 -5.24 -4.01 -10.13
N ASP A 126 -4.70 -4.11 -11.35
CA ASP A 126 -5.43 -4.73 -12.46
C ASP A 126 -5.20 -6.24 -12.51
N ALA A 127 -5.83 -6.92 -13.45
CA ALA A 127 -5.74 -8.37 -13.57
C ALA A 127 -4.35 -8.85 -13.98
N GLU A 128 -3.51 -8.00 -14.55
CA GLU A 128 -2.14 -8.31 -14.95
C GLU A 128 -1.10 -7.98 -13.86
N GLY A 129 -1.56 -7.51 -12.70
CA GLY A 129 -0.67 -7.18 -11.58
C GLY A 129 -0.03 -5.80 -11.66
N LYS A 130 -0.50 -4.93 -12.53
CA LYS A 130 -0.09 -3.53 -12.52
C LYS A 130 -0.92 -2.78 -11.51
N SER A 131 -0.27 -2.01 -10.62
CA SER A 131 -0.98 -1.34 -9.55
C SER A 131 -0.52 0.10 -9.37
N VAL A 132 -1.41 0.88 -8.75
CA VAL A 132 -1.17 2.29 -8.40
C VAL A 132 -1.51 2.49 -6.93
N TRP A 133 -0.58 3.08 -6.20
CA TRP A 133 -0.71 3.39 -4.78
C TRP A 133 -0.66 4.90 -4.59
N GLU A 134 -1.71 5.47 -4.01
CA GLU A 134 -1.80 6.89 -3.74
C GLU A 134 -1.95 7.13 -2.24
N LEU A 135 -1.18 8.07 -1.70
CA LEU A 135 -1.05 8.33 -0.26
C LEU A 135 -1.50 9.74 0.10
N TYR A 136 -2.28 9.82 1.17
CA TYR A 136 -2.83 11.09 1.69
C TYR A 136 -2.59 11.17 3.19
N PRO A 137 -1.97 12.26 3.71
CA PRO A 137 -1.85 12.44 5.15
C PRO A 137 -3.22 12.59 5.80
N TRP A 138 -3.41 11.94 6.92
CA TRP A 138 -4.60 12.12 7.74
C TRP A 138 -4.24 13.05 8.89
N VAL A 139 -4.82 14.23 8.89
CA VAL A 139 -4.57 15.28 9.88
C VAL A 139 -5.74 15.49 10.80
#